data_667639f56b6240b5bb1353bd360b7474
#
_entry.id   667639f56b6240b5bb1353bd360b7474
#
_cell.length_a   1.000
_cell.length_b   1.000
_cell.length_c   1.000
_cell.angle_alpha   90.00
_cell.angle_beta   90.00
_cell.angle_gamma   90.00
#
_symmetry.space_group_name_H-M   'P 1'
#
loop_
_entity.id
_entity.type
_entity.pdbx_description
1 polymer ?
#
loop_
_entity_poly.entity_id
_entity_poly.type
_entity_poly.pdbx_seq_one_letter_code
_entity_poly.pdbx_strand_id
1 'polypeptide(L)'
;MADEQFPAAVTALEEYHNIEQQMAEPEVASNPDKMRKLGRRHAELGAIVSAYTAYKQVKDDLEAAREMASEDPDFAEEAKRLEGELPAAEEKLRTALIPRDPDDARDTIMEIKAGTGGEEAALFAGDLLRMYMRYAEKRGWSVTVQSENTTELGGVKDVQLAIRAKGTPAPEDGVWASLKYEGGVHRVQRIPVTESQGRIQTSAAGVIVFPEADEDDDEIEIDPKDLKIDIFMSSGPGGQSVN
;
A
#
# COMPACT_ATOMS: atom_id res chain seq x y z
N MET A 1 -24.71 -26.03 3.47
CA MET A 1 -25.55 -24.88 3.05
C MET A 1 -24.98 -23.49 3.37
N ALA A 2 -23.96 -23.36 4.25
CA ALA A 2 -23.19 -22.08 4.37
C ALA A 2 -22.39 -21.74 3.09
N ASP A 3 -21.94 -22.77 2.40
CA ASP A 3 -21.09 -22.68 1.21
C ASP A 3 -21.80 -22.04 -0.01
N GLU A 4 -23.11 -22.09 -0.08
CA GLU A 4 -23.90 -21.51 -1.19
C GLU A 4 -24.06 -19.97 -1.04
N GLN A 5 -23.96 -19.43 0.17
CA GLN A 5 -24.16 -18.00 0.42
C GLN A 5 -22.91 -17.17 0.06
N PHE A 6 -21.70 -17.74 0.24
CA PHE A 6 -20.42 -17.08 -0.01
C PHE A 6 -19.48 -17.95 -0.84
N PRO A 7 -19.78 -18.23 -2.11
CA PRO A 7 -18.97 -19.10 -2.96
C PRO A 7 -17.53 -18.57 -3.14
N ALA A 8 -17.36 -17.25 -3.17
CA ALA A 8 -16.03 -16.62 -3.25
C ALA A 8 -15.15 -16.91 -2.01
N ALA A 9 -15.74 -17.02 -0.82
CA ALA A 9 -15.02 -17.38 0.39
C ALA A 9 -14.57 -18.85 0.37
N VAL A 10 -15.39 -19.74 -0.17
CA VAL A 10 -15.04 -21.17 -0.36
C VAL A 10 -13.86 -21.30 -1.32
N THR A 11 -13.92 -20.62 -2.47
CA THR A 11 -12.82 -20.61 -3.44
C THR A 11 -11.53 -20.04 -2.81
N ALA A 12 -11.64 -18.98 -2.02
CA ALA A 12 -10.50 -18.41 -1.31
C ALA A 12 -9.88 -19.38 -0.29
N LEU A 13 -10.71 -20.15 0.41
CA LEU A 13 -10.25 -21.19 1.36
C LEU A 13 -9.52 -22.34 0.62
N GLU A 14 -10.05 -22.79 -0.51
CA GLU A 14 -9.41 -23.82 -1.32
C GLU A 14 -8.06 -23.35 -1.87
N GLU A 15 -8.00 -22.12 -2.39
CA GLU A 15 -6.76 -21.50 -2.86
C GLU A 15 -5.74 -21.34 -1.74
N TYR A 16 -6.18 -20.91 -0.55
CA TYR A 16 -5.34 -20.76 0.63
C TYR A 16 -4.66 -22.07 1.01
N HIS A 17 -5.41 -23.18 1.13
CA HIS A 17 -4.85 -24.49 1.43
C HIS A 17 -3.93 -25.02 0.34
N ASN A 18 -4.24 -24.73 -0.93
CA ASN A 18 -3.36 -25.10 -2.05
C ASN A 18 -2.02 -24.36 -1.96
N ILE A 19 -2.04 -23.07 -1.64
CA ILE A 19 -0.82 -22.29 -1.42
C ILE A 19 0.01 -22.86 -0.26
N GLU A 20 -0.62 -23.22 0.88
CA GLU A 20 0.07 -23.86 2.00
C GLU A 20 0.77 -25.15 1.56
N GLN A 21 0.12 -25.96 0.74
CA GLN A 21 0.73 -27.20 0.21
C GLN A 21 1.91 -26.87 -0.71
N GLN A 22 1.76 -25.91 -1.62
CA GLN A 22 2.86 -25.50 -2.50
C GLN A 22 4.06 -24.94 -1.73
N MET A 23 3.83 -24.14 -0.69
CA MET A 23 4.91 -23.59 0.14
C MET A 23 5.66 -24.65 0.93
N ALA A 24 5.03 -25.81 1.19
CA ALA A 24 5.66 -26.95 1.85
C ALA A 24 6.52 -27.81 0.89
N GLU A 25 6.42 -27.61 -0.43
CA GLU A 25 7.22 -28.34 -1.41
C GLU A 25 8.71 -27.92 -1.34
N PRO A 26 9.66 -28.86 -1.29
CA PRO A 26 11.09 -28.53 -1.18
C PRO A 26 11.62 -27.62 -2.32
N GLU A 27 11.09 -27.79 -3.54
CA GLU A 27 11.48 -27.00 -4.70
C GLU A 27 11.01 -25.54 -4.60
N VAL A 28 9.84 -25.31 -4.00
CA VAL A 28 9.28 -23.98 -3.76
C VAL A 28 9.97 -23.33 -2.55
N ALA A 29 10.14 -24.09 -1.46
CA ALA A 29 10.79 -23.61 -0.25
C ALA A 29 12.25 -23.15 -0.48
N SER A 30 12.94 -23.72 -1.47
CA SER A 30 14.30 -23.33 -1.85
C SER A 30 14.37 -22.13 -2.81
N ASN A 31 13.22 -21.64 -3.32
CA ASN A 31 13.16 -20.52 -4.25
C ASN A 31 12.55 -19.28 -3.56
N PRO A 32 13.38 -18.26 -3.22
CA PRO A 32 12.94 -17.08 -2.48
C PRO A 32 11.84 -16.29 -3.18
N ASP A 33 11.87 -16.20 -4.52
CA ASP A 33 10.92 -15.39 -5.29
C ASP A 33 9.55 -16.07 -5.33
N LYS A 34 9.51 -17.39 -5.57
CA LYS A 34 8.27 -18.16 -5.47
C LYS A 34 7.67 -18.08 -4.06
N MET A 35 8.51 -18.22 -3.03
CA MET A 35 8.06 -18.09 -1.64
C MET A 35 7.49 -16.73 -1.32
N ARG A 36 8.12 -15.66 -1.82
CA ARG A 36 7.63 -14.29 -1.63
C ARG A 36 6.27 -14.09 -2.29
N LYS A 37 6.11 -14.54 -3.54
CA LYS A 37 4.86 -14.44 -4.30
C LYS A 37 3.71 -15.21 -3.63
N LEU A 38 3.97 -16.46 -3.26
CA LEU A 38 2.99 -17.29 -2.55
C LEU A 38 2.67 -16.74 -1.16
N GLY A 39 3.68 -16.23 -0.43
CA GLY A 39 3.48 -15.61 0.88
C GLY A 39 2.60 -14.35 0.84
N ARG A 40 2.74 -13.50 -0.17
CA ARG A 40 1.83 -12.35 -0.39
C ARG A 40 0.40 -12.83 -0.59
N ARG A 41 0.21 -13.78 -1.51
CA ARG A 41 -1.14 -14.29 -1.82
C ARG A 41 -1.77 -15.01 -0.63
N HIS A 42 -0.98 -15.76 0.14
CA HIS A 42 -1.41 -16.38 1.39
C HIS A 42 -1.86 -15.34 2.42
N ALA A 43 -1.12 -14.25 2.58
CA ALA A 43 -1.49 -13.16 3.49
C ALA A 43 -2.79 -12.45 3.07
N GLU A 44 -2.99 -12.21 1.76
CA GLU A 44 -4.23 -11.64 1.22
C GLU A 44 -5.45 -12.53 1.52
N LEU A 45 -5.33 -13.83 1.26
CA LEU A 45 -6.41 -14.77 1.49
C LEU A 45 -6.66 -15.02 2.97
N GLY A 46 -5.64 -14.89 3.82
CA GLY A 46 -5.73 -15.15 5.26
C GLY A 46 -6.81 -14.34 5.98
N ALA A 47 -7.01 -13.09 5.58
CA ALA A 47 -8.08 -12.24 6.12
C ALA A 47 -9.48 -12.77 5.77
N ILE A 48 -9.66 -13.21 4.51
CA ILE A 48 -10.92 -13.80 4.03
C ILE A 48 -11.20 -15.11 4.74
N VAL A 49 -10.19 -15.99 4.81
CA VAL A 49 -10.30 -17.31 5.46
C VAL A 49 -10.62 -17.17 6.95
N SER A 50 -9.98 -16.24 7.65
CA SER A 50 -10.25 -15.96 9.06
C SER A 50 -11.69 -15.47 9.27
N ALA A 51 -12.16 -14.53 8.46
CA ALA A 51 -13.51 -14.01 8.55
C ALA A 51 -14.58 -15.09 8.21
N TYR A 52 -14.31 -15.91 7.19
CA TYR A 52 -15.19 -17.00 6.80
C TYR A 52 -15.29 -18.10 7.87
N THR A 53 -14.14 -18.48 8.45
CA THR A 53 -14.10 -19.46 9.54
C THR A 53 -14.88 -18.98 10.75
N ALA A 54 -14.70 -17.70 11.14
CA ALA A 54 -15.46 -17.10 12.25
C ALA A 54 -16.98 -17.04 11.96
N TYR A 55 -17.37 -16.64 10.75
CA TYR A 55 -18.76 -16.65 10.33
C TYR A 55 -19.36 -18.05 10.37
N LYS A 56 -18.65 -19.03 9.82
CA LYS A 56 -19.10 -20.42 9.79
C LYS A 56 -19.24 -20.99 11.20
N GLN A 57 -18.29 -20.71 12.09
CA GLN A 57 -18.35 -21.16 13.48
C GLN A 57 -19.61 -20.63 14.19
N VAL A 58 -19.88 -19.31 14.11
CA VAL A 58 -21.07 -18.72 14.73
C VAL A 58 -22.36 -19.32 14.17
N LYS A 59 -22.39 -19.61 12.86
CA LYS A 59 -23.55 -20.21 12.21
C LYS A 59 -23.76 -21.67 12.64
N ASP A 60 -22.70 -22.48 12.63
CA ASP A 60 -22.76 -23.89 13.02
C ASP A 60 -23.15 -24.03 14.51
N ASP A 61 -22.58 -23.16 15.39
CA ASP A 61 -22.92 -23.11 16.81
C ASP A 61 -24.37 -22.68 17.04
N LEU A 62 -24.88 -21.73 16.24
CA LEU A 62 -26.30 -21.31 16.29
C LEU A 62 -27.24 -22.44 15.88
N GLU A 63 -26.93 -23.17 14.82
CA GLU A 63 -27.72 -24.33 14.40
C GLU A 63 -27.74 -25.40 15.50
N ALA A 64 -26.60 -25.73 16.08
CA ALA A 64 -26.49 -26.67 17.19
C ALA A 64 -27.25 -26.20 18.45
N ALA A 65 -27.13 -24.93 18.86
CA ALA A 65 -27.85 -24.38 19.97
C ALA A 65 -29.38 -24.41 19.77
N ARG A 66 -29.86 -24.16 18.53
CA ARG A 66 -31.29 -24.26 18.21
C ARG A 66 -31.81 -25.68 18.29
N GLU A 67 -31.06 -26.67 17.84
CA GLU A 67 -31.46 -28.09 17.96
C GLU A 67 -31.57 -28.51 19.42
N MET A 68 -30.66 -28.06 20.29
CA MET A 68 -30.63 -28.40 21.71
C MET A 68 -31.56 -27.56 22.57
N ALA A 69 -32.05 -26.43 22.07
CA ALA A 69 -32.94 -25.50 22.83
C ALA A 69 -34.27 -26.11 23.26
N SER A 70 -34.71 -27.22 22.62
CA SER A 70 -35.91 -27.96 23.03
C SER A 70 -35.68 -28.83 24.25
N GLU A 71 -34.44 -29.16 24.58
CA GLU A 71 -34.07 -30.06 25.67
C GLU A 71 -33.55 -29.28 26.90
N ASP A 72 -32.93 -28.12 26.70
CA ASP A 72 -32.36 -27.32 27.78
C ASP A 72 -32.55 -25.80 27.51
N PRO A 73 -33.17 -25.07 28.46
CA PRO A 73 -33.37 -23.60 28.34
C PRO A 73 -32.09 -22.78 28.17
N ASP A 74 -30.94 -23.23 28.67
CA ASP A 74 -29.66 -22.53 28.54
C ASP A 74 -29.24 -22.42 27.09
N PHE A 75 -29.54 -23.43 26.24
CA PHE A 75 -29.28 -23.38 24.81
C PHE A 75 -30.20 -22.39 24.07
N ALA A 76 -31.38 -22.09 24.59
CA ALA A 76 -32.24 -21.07 24.01
C ALA A 76 -31.68 -19.66 24.22
N GLU A 77 -31.06 -19.39 25.38
CA GLU A 77 -30.35 -18.12 25.63
C GLU A 77 -29.08 -18.01 24.74
N GLU A 78 -28.35 -19.10 24.62
CA GLU A 78 -27.15 -19.14 23.75
C GLU A 78 -27.52 -18.93 22.27
N ALA A 79 -28.57 -19.58 21.79
CA ALA A 79 -29.07 -19.36 20.41
C ALA A 79 -29.42 -17.88 20.16
N LYS A 80 -30.07 -17.22 21.14
CA LYS A 80 -30.40 -15.80 21.02
C LYS A 80 -29.15 -14.90 20.99
N ARG A 81 -28.13 -15.24 21.78
CA ARG A 81 -26.84 -14.53 21.75
C ARG A 81 -26.18 -14.66 20.38
N LEU A 82 -26.06 -15.88 19.85
CA LEU A 82 -25.46 -16.16 18.56
C LEU A 82 -26.25 -15.53 17.38
N GLU A 83 -27.58 -15.48 17.47
CA GLU A 83 -28.42 -14.73 16.51
C GLU A 83 -28.05 -13.24 16.47
N GLY A 84 -27.68 -12.65 17.59
CA GLY A 84 -27.22 -11.26 17.68
C GLY A 84 -25.81 -11.06 17.13
N GLU A 85 -24.96 -12.07 17.19
CA GLU A 85 -23.57 -12.03 16.71
C GLU A 85 -23.43 -12.32 15.21
N LEU A 86 -24.31 -13.16 14.66
CA LEU A 86 -24.25 -13.60 13.26
C LEU A 86 -24.20 -12.44 12.24
N PRO A 87 -25.01 -11.36 12.36
CA PRO A 87 -24.95 -10.24 11.42
C PRO A 87 -23.59 -9.53 11.42
N ALA A 88 -22.95 -9.41 12.57
CA ALA A 88 -21.64 -8.78 12.68
C ALA A 88 -20.53 -9.64 12.07
N ALA A 89 -20.60 -10.96 12.23
CA ALA A 89 -19.69 -11.90 11.58
C ALA A 89 -19.88 -11.91 10.05
N GLU A 90 -21.14 -11.88 9.59
CA GLU A 90 -21.47 -11.77 8.17
C GLU A 90 -20.92 -10.48 7.53
N GLU A 91 -21.10 -9.35 8.19
CA GLU A 91 -20.61 -8.05 7.70
C GLU A 91 -19.08 -8.01 7.62
N LYS A 92 -18.39 -8.59 8.59
CA LYS A 92 -16.92 -8.75 8.54
C LYS A 92 -16.49 -9.58 7.34
N LEU A 93 -17.19 -10.67 7.06
CA LEU A 93 -16.90 -11.51 5.90
C LEU A 93 -17.17 -10.76 4.58
N ARG A 94 -18.30 -10.06 4.47
CA ARG A 94 -18.62 -9.23 3.31
C ARG A 94 -17.54 -8.19 3.06
N THR A 95 -17.06 -7.53 4.09
CA THR A 95 -15.99 -6.54 4.01
C THR A 95 -14.67 -7.17 3.56
N ALA A 96 -14.34 -8.36 4.07
CA ALA A 96 -13.13 -9.09 3.69
C ALA A 96 -13.17 -9.59 2.23
N LEU A 97 -14.36 -9.82 1.68
CA LEU A 97 -14.57 -10.26 0.28
C LEU A 97 -14.53 -9.10 -0.73
N ILE A 98 -14.50 -7.85 -0.30
CA ILE A 98 -14.35 -6.72 -1.22
C ILE A 98 -12.97 -6.83 -1.88
N PRO A 99 -12.90 -6.87 -3.23
CA PRO A 99 -11.63 -6.92 -3.93
C PRO A 99 -10.73 -5.76 -3.52
N ARG A 100 -9.52 -6.07 -3.09
CA ARG A 100 -8.48 -5.09 -2.77
C ARG A 100 -7.64 -4.81 -4.02
N ASP A 101 -6.98 -3.68 -4.01
CA ASP A 101 -5.97 -3.34 -5.00
C ASP A 101 -4.80 -4.34 -4.88
N PRO A 102 -4.42 -5.05 -5.96
CA PRO A 102 -3.33 -6.03 -5.91
C PRO A 102 -1.98 -5.40 -5.53
N ASP A 103 -1.85 -4.09 -5.73
CA ASP A 103 -0.63 -3.34 -5.41
C ASP A 103 -0.57 -2.87 -3.95
N ASP A 104 -1.63 -3.05 -3.15
CA ASP A 104 -1.72 -2.54 -1.77
C ASP A 104 -0.53 -2.94 -0.88
N ALA A 105 0.03 -4.13 -1.07
CA ALA A 105 1.20 -4.61 -0.32
C ALA A 105 2.54 -4.10 -0.85
N ARG A 106 2.56 -3.37 -1.99
CA ARG A 106 3.79 -2.90 -2.63
C ARG A 106 4.42 -1.72 -1.90
N ASP A 107 5.70 -1.58 -2.10
CA ASP A 107 6.46 -0.38 -1.78
C ASP A 107 6.13 0.75 -2.78
N THR A 108 6.61 1.95 -2.53
CA THR A 108 6.14 3.14 -3.25
C THR A 108 7.30 4.03 -3.69
N ILE A 109 7.24 4.48 -4.93
CA ILE A 109 8.04 5.58 -5.44
C ILE A 109 7.19 6.85 -5.40
N MET A 110 7.68 7.89 -4.73
CA MET A 110 7.01 9.18 -4.61
C MET A 110 7.89 10.28 -5.20
N GLU A 111 7.32 11.11 -6.06
CA GLU A 111 7.95 12.32 -6.57
C GLU A 111 7.20 13.55 -6.06
N ILE A 112 7.92 14.52 -5.52
CA ILE A 112 7.39 15.81 -5.08
C ILE A 112 8.06 16.89 -5.91
N LYS A 113 7.25 17.73 -6.57
CA LYS A 113 7.74 18.76 -7.48
C LYS A 113 7.11 20.10 -7.15
N ALA A 114 7.93 21.14 -7.02
CA ALA A 114 7.44 22.50 -6.89
C ALA A 114 6.63 22.90 -8.12
N GLY A 115 5.45 23.45 -7.89
CA GLY A 115 4.53 23.94 -8.93
C GLY A 115 4.51 25.47 -9.00
N THR A 116 3.30 26.02 -9.09
CA THR A 116 3.09 27.47 -9.16
C THR A 116 3.38 28.14 -7.83
N GLY A 117 4.15 29.22 -7.84
CA GLY A 117 4.49 30.02 -6.64
C GLY A 117 5.97 30.32 -6.46
N GLY A 118 6.80 29.99 -7.45
CA GLY A 118 8.24 30.28 -7.43
C GLY A 118 8.96 29.65 -6.24
N GLU A 119 9.80 30.42 -5.55
CA GLU A 119 10.58 29.94 -4.41
C GLU A 119 9.70 29.43 -3.26
N GLU A 120 8.55 30.04 -3.00
CA GLU A 120 7.62 29.58 -1.97
C GLU A 120 7.04 28.19 -2.29
N ALA A 121 6.81 27.87 -3.57
CA ALA A 121 6.40 26.53 -3.96
C ALA A 121 7.49 25.51 -3.67
N ALA A 122 8.76 25.85 -3.86
CA ALA A 122 9.89 24.98 -3.53
C ALA A 122 10.04 24.79 -2.00
N LEU A 123 9.84 25.84 -1.20
CA LEU A 123 9.81 25.74 0.26
C LEU A 123 8.65 24.85 0.72
N PHE A 124 7.48 24.98 0.11
CA PHE A 124 6.32 24.13 0.41
C PHE A 124 6.56 22.68 0.01
N ALA A 125 7.20 22.42 -1.13
CA ALA A 125 7.59 21.04 -1.51
C ALA A 125 8.56 20.44 -0.47
N GLY A 126 9.49 21.23 0.08
CA GLY A 126 10.33 20.83 1.20
C GLY A 126 9.55 20.53 2.49
N ASP A 127 8.45 21.25 2.75
CA ASP A 127 7.58 20.97 3.88
C ASP A 127 6.86 19.62 3.69
N LEU A 128 6.35 19.34 2.47
CA LEU A 128 5.74 18.07 2.12
C LEU A 128 6.75 16.92 2.24
N LEU A 129 7.96 17.08 1.74
CA LEU A 129 9.03 16.10 1.89
C LEU A 129 9.23 15.75 3.38
N ARG A 130 9.39 16.75 4.25
CA ARG A 130 9.54 16.51 5.69
C ARG A 130 8.34 15.81 6.30
N MET A 131 7.12 16.17 5.88
CA MET A 131 5.89 15.54 6.33
C MET A 131 5.88 14.05 6.00
N TYR A 132 6.15 13.67 4.76
CA TYR A 132 6.15 12.27 4.34
C TYR A 132 7.28 11.46 4.99
N MET A 133 8.48 12.05 5.13
CA MET A 133 9.57 11.39 5.85
C MET A 133 9.19 11.10 7.32
N ARG A 134 8.56 12.07 8.01
CA ARG A 134 8.09 11.89 9.38
C ARG A 134 6.94 10.89 9.50
N TYR A 135 6.06 10.86 8.52
CA TYR A 135 5.01 9.86 8.47
C TYR A 135 5.59 8.45 8.29
N ALA A 136 6.50 8.28 7.34
CA ALA A 136 7.20 7.01 7.11
C ALA A 136 7.95 6.53 8.37
N GLU A 137 8.64 7.44 9.09
CA GLU A 137 9.30 7.15 10.35
C GLU A 137 8.32 6.60 11.41
N LYS A 138 7.16 7.24 11.57
CA LYS A 138 6.11 6.77 12.49
C LYS A 138 5.54 5.41 12.12
N ARG A 139 5.47 5.10 10.83
CA ARG A 139 5.03 3.80 10.33
C ARG A 139 6.14 2.73 10.39
N GLY A 140 7.37 3.12 10.74
CA GLY A 140 8.52 2.23 10.77
C GLY A 140 9.06 1.86 9.39
N TRP A 141 8.68 2.60 8.34
CA TRP A 141 9.16 2.41 6.98
C TRP A 141 10.56 3.01 6.78
N SER A 142 11.28 2.52 5.78
CA SER A 142 12.54 3.10 5.32
C SER A 142 12.26 4.07 4.16
N VAL A 143 13.00 5.18 4.13
CA VAL A 143 12.94 6.16 3.05
C VAL A 143 14.33 6.33 2.47
N THR A 144 14.45 6.18 1.16
CA THR A 144 15.68 6.45 0.41
C THR A 144 15.42 7.59 -0.57
N VAL A 145 16.18 8.67 -0.48
CA VAL A 145 16.16 9.74 -1.47
C VAL A 145 16.94 9.24 -2.70
N GLN A 146 16.27 9.12 -3.83
CA GLN A 146 16.87 8.68 -5.11
C GLN A 146 17.48 9.86 -5.87
N SER A 147 16.77 10.98 -5.89
CA SER A 147 17.23 12.24 -6.48
C SER A 147 16.64 13.41 -5.72
N GLU A 148 17.39 14.50 -5.63
CA GLU A 148 16.94 15.74 -5.00
C GLU A 148 17.57 16.94 -5.70
N ASN A 149 16.75 17.94 -6.00
CA ASN A 149 17.16 19.20 -6.59
C ASN A 149 16.65 20.34 -5.71
N THR A 150 17.56 21.04 -5.05
CA THR A 150 17.24 22.08 -4.07
C THR A 150 17.40 23.48 -4.64
N THR A 151 16.83 24.49 -3.96
CA THR A 151 17.04 25.90 -4.23
C THR A 151 18.06 26.48 -3.25
N GLU A 152 18.58 27.68 -3.56
CA GLU A 152 19.53 28.41 -2.69
C GLU A 152 18.94 28.74 -1.30
N LEU A 153 17.62 28.89 -1.20
CA LEU A 153 16.91 29.16 0.06
C LEU A 153 16.49 27.88 0.81
N GLY A 154 16.99 26.71 0.38
CA GLY A 154 16.69 25.42 1.02
C GLY A 154 15.31 24.87 0.69
N GLY A 155 14.66 25.36 -0.37
CA GLY A 155 13.48 24.77 -0.94
C GLY A 155 13.83 23.54 -1.81
N VAL A 156 12.84 22.75 -2.18
CA VAL A 156 12.97 21.57 -3.04
C VAL A 156 12.27 21.84 -4.36
N LYS A 157 13.02 21.83 -5.48
CA LYS A 157 12.43 21.94 -6.83
C LYS A 157 11.75 20.64 -7.23
N ASP A 158 12.45 19.55 -7.06
CA ASP A 158 11.96 18.19 -7.24
C ASP A 158 12.74 17.23 -6.34
N VAL A 159 12.08 16.17 -5.90
CA VAL A 159 12.69 15.08 -5.13
C VAL A 159 11.97 13.78 -5.45
N GLN A 160 12.73 12.71 -5.58
CA GLN A 160 12.21 11.36 -5.76
C GLN A 160 12.61 10.50 -4.56
N LEU A 161 11.63 9.83 -3.98
CA LEU A 161 11.77 8.98 -2.80
C LEU A 161 11.36 7.56 -3.13
N ALA A 162 12.14 6.58 -2.65
CA ALA A 162 11.67 5.20 -2.50
C ALA A 162 11.29 4.98 -1.03
N ILE A 163 10.03 4.62 -0.78
CA ILE A 163 9.48 4.37 0.56
C ILE A 163 9.13 2.90 0.65
N ARG A 164 9.76 2.18 1.59
CA ARG A 164 9.65 0.72 1.70
C ARG A 164 9.28 0.29 3.09
N ALA A 165 8.36 -0.67 3.20
CA ALA A 165 8.02 -1.32 4.45
C ALA A 165 9.16 -2.22 4.93
N LYS A 166 9.22 -2.49 6.23
CA LYS A 166 10.11 -3.51 6.79
C LYS A 166 9.39 -4.86 6.82
N GLY A 167 9.93 -5.84 6.12
CA GLY A 167 9.35 -7.17 6.01
C GLY A 167 8.17 -7.21 5.02
N THR A 168 7.24 -8.15 5.24
CA THR A 168 6.05 -8.32 4.39
C THR A 168 4.83 -7.84 5.18
N PRO A 169 4.36 -6.60 4.97
CA PRO A 169 3.18 -6.09 5.66
C PRO A 169 1.92 -6.80 5.19
N ALA A 170 0.87 -6.78 6.01
CA ALA A 170 -0.47 -7.07 5.52
C ALA A 170 -0.85 -6.01 4.45
N PRO A 171 -1.67 -6.37 3.44
CA PRO A 171 -1.99 -5.45 2.35
C PRO A 171 -2.47 -4.08 2.81
N GLU A 172 -3.33 -4.03 3.85
CA GLU A 172 -3.84 -2.79 4.44
C GLU A 172 -2.79 -1.92 5.13
N ASP A 173 -1.67 -2.51 5.53
CA ASP A 173 -0.54 -1.84 6.17
C ASP A 173 0.59 -1.50 5.19
N GLY A 174 0.42 -1.84 3.92
CA GLY A 174 1.37 -1.57 2.85
C GLY A 174 1.60 -0.08 2.63
N VAL A 175 2.75 0.24 2.05
CA VAL A 175 3.13 1.63 1.76
C VAL A 175 2.20 2.20 0.70
N TRP A 176 1.97 1.45 -0.40
CA TRP A 176 1.06 1.84 -1.47
C TRP A 176 -0.36 2.04 -0.97
N ALA A 177 -0.91 1.08 -0.21
CA ALA A 177 -2.26 1.19 0.37
C ALA A 177 -2.46 2.49 1.15
N SER A 178 -1.42 2.96 1.84
CA SER A 178 -1.47 4.17 2.66
C SER A 178 -1.25 5.46 1.87
N LEU A 179 -0.47 5.44 0.79
CA LEU A 179 -0.01 6.64 0.09
C LEU A 179 -0.61 6.83 -1.30
N LYS A 180 -1.29 5.84 -1.89
CA LYS A 180 -1.84 5.90 -3.25
C LYS A 180 -2.80 7.07 -3.50
N TYR A 181 -3.44 7.58 -2.47
CA TYR A 181 -4.38 8.71 -2.56
C TYR A 181 -3.72 10.09 -2.37
N GLU A 182 -2.41 10.12 -2.06
CA GLU A 182 -1.66 11.37 -1.92
C GLU A 182 -1.27 11.99 -3.26
N GLY A 183 -1.39 11.26 -4.37
CA GLY A 183 -1.11 11.75 -5.71
C GLY A 183 -2.04 12.90 -6.11
N GLY A 184 -1.44 14.03 -6.51
CA GLY A 184 -2.21 15.20 -6.96
C GLY A 184 -1.52 16.53 -6.70
N VAL A 185 -2.30 17.60 -6.77
CA VAL A 185 -1.82 18.96 -6.50
C VAL A 185 -2.12 19.34 -5.06
N HIS A 186 -1.07 19.53 -4.29
CA HIS A 186 -1.14 20.06 -2.93
C HIS A 186 -1.04 21.60 -2.97
N ARG A 187 -1.89 22.25 -2.23
CA ARG A 187 -2.01 23.71 -2.22
C ARG A 187 -1.81 24.25 -0.82
N VAL A 188 -1.04 25.33 -0.70
CA VAL A 188 -0.86 26.08 0.54
C VAL A 188 -1.29 27.53 0.37
N GLN A 189 -1.94 28.08 1.37
CA GLN A 189 -2.24 29.50 1.49
C GLN A 189 -1.63 30.00 2.80
N ARG A 190 -0.54 30.75 2.67
CA ARG A 190 0.17 31.35 3.81
C ARG A 190 0.86 32.64 3.38
N ILE A 191 1.40 33.38 4.35
CA ILE A 191 2.31 34.48 4.07
C ILE A 191 3.66 33.83 3.76
N PRO A 192 4.19 33.97 2.52
CA PRO A 192 5.49 33.38 2.17
C PRO A 192 6.62 33.99 3.01
N VAL A 193 7.67 33.21 3.27
CA VAL A 193 8.89 33.72 3.90
C VAL A 193 9.54 34.81 3.06
N THR A 194 9.33 34.79 1.75
CA THR A 194 9.84 35.76 0.78
C THR A 194 8.97 37.03 0.66
N GLU A 195 7.84 37.11 1.37
CA GLU A 195 6.91 38.23 1.29
C GLU A 195 7.17 39.26 2.43
N SER A 196 7.49 40.49 2.05
CA SER A 196 7.84 41.55 3.01
C SER A 196 6.65 42.38 3.51
N GLN A 197 5.48 42.32 2.80
CA GLN A 197 4.31 43.14 3.11
C GLN A 197 3.21 42.37 3.84
N GLY A 198 3.44 41.12 4.23
CA GLY A 198 2.51 40.31 4.99
C GLY A 198 1.28 39.84 4.19
N ARG A 199 1.38 39.81 2.85
CA ARG A 199 0.27 39.35 1.99
C ARG A 199 0.23 37.82 1.93
N ILE A 200 -0.98 37.28 2.09
CA ILE A 200 -1.24 35.86 1.86
C ILE A 200 -1.13 35.55 0.36
N GLN A 201 -0.33 34.56 0.02
CA GLN A 201 -0.19 34.06 -1.33
C GLN A 201 -0.56 32.58 -1.40
N THR A 202 -0.90 32.11 -2.59
CA THR A 202 -1.18 30.70 -2.85
C THR A 202 -0.03 30.10 -3.62
N SER A 203 0.49 28.99 -3.12
CA SER A 203 1.53 28.19 -3.79
C SER A 203 1.06 26.75 -3.91
N ALA A 204 1.59 26.01 -4.87
CA ALA A 204 1.25 24.65 -5.13
C ALA A 204 2.49 23.78 -5.35
N ALA A 205 2.38 22.51 -4.97
CA ALA A 205 3.35 21.47 -5.30
C ALA A 205 2.60 20.24 -5.82
N GLY A 206 3.17 19.56 -6.81
CA GLY A 206 2.66 18.29 -7.31
C GLY A 206 3.27 17.13 -6.55
N VAL A 207 2.46 16.14 -6.22
CA VAL A 207 2.89 14.86 -5.68
C VAL A 207 2.46 13.77 -6.65
N ILE A 208 3.39 12.92 -7.04
CA ILE A 208 3.14 11.75 -7.88
C ILE A 208 3.52 10.53 -7.05
N VAL A 209 2.69 9.51 -7.10
CA VAL A 209 2.88 8.28 -6.32
C VAL A 209 2.70 7.11 -7.26
N PHE A 210 3.65 6.17 -7.27
CA PHE A 210 3.60 4.93 -8.03
C PHE A 210 3.91 3.75 -7.12
N PRO A 211 3.28 2.58 -7.34
CA PRO A 211 3.76 1.34 -6.73
C PRO A 211 5.16 1.05 -7.28
N GLU A 212 6.09 0.66 -6.40
CA GLU A 212 7.40 0.20 -6.86
C GLU A 212 7.22 -1.11 -7.66
N ALA A 213 7.81 -1.18 -8.86
CA ALA A 213 7.76 -2.38 -9.66
C ALA A 213 8.50 -3.52 -8.94
N ASP A 214 7.92 -4.72 -8.97
CA ASP A 214 8.61 -5.91 -8.51
C ASP A 214 9.66 -6.33 -9.54
N GLU A 215 10.76 -6.94 -9.08
CA GLU A 215 11.79 -7.51 -9.97
C GLU A 215 11.23 -8.59 -10.91
N ASP A 216 10.07 -9.17 -10.56
CA ASP A 216 9.34 -10.18 -11.34
C ASP A 216 8.27 -9.57 -12.27
N ASP A 217 7.99 -8.28 -12.20
CA ASP A 217 7.15 -7.61 -13.19
C ASP A 217 7.90 -7.69 -14.53
N ASP A 218 7.30 -8.33 -15.52
CA ASP A 218 7.83 -8.71 -16.83
C ASP A 218 9.01 -7.84 -17.24
N GLU A 219 10.19 -8.46 -17.37
CA GLU A 219 11.40 -7.75 -17.78
C GLU A 219 11.07 -6.89 -19.00
N ILE A 220 11.02 -5.58 -18.78
CA ILE A 220 10.96 -4.63 -19.88
C ILE A 220 12.30 -4.75 -20.60
N GLU A 221 12.33 -5.59 -21.61
CA GLU A 221 13.51 -5.77 -22.44
C GLU A 221 13.62 -4.55 -23.38
N ILE A 222 14.51 -3.63 -23.03
CA ILE A 222 14.80 -2.48 -23.87
C ILE A 222 15.78 -2.94 -24.97
N ASP A 223 15.30 -3.11 -26.21
CA ASP A 223 16.19 -3.41 -27.32
C ASP A 223 17.21 -2.24 -27.47
N PRO A 224 18.53 -2.53 -27.50
CA PRO A 224 19.55 -1.50 -27.73
C PRO A 224 19.30 -0.64 -28.98
N LYS A 225 18.53 -1.15 -29.96
CA LYS A 225 18.16 -0.42 -31.18
C LYS A 225 17.12 0.69 -30.92
N ASP A 226 16.36 0.59 -29.84
CA ASP A 226 15.37 1.59 -29.45
C ASP A 226 15.99 2.72 -28.62
N LEU A 227 17.27 2.58 -28.22
CA LEU A 227 18.01 3.59 -27.50
C LEU A 227 18.62 4.62 -28.44
N LYS A 228 18.22 5.88 -28.29
CA LYS A 228 18.92 7.02 -28.90
C LYS A 228 19.82 7.68 -27.85
N ILE A 229 21.13 7.55 -28.04
CA ILE A 229 22.14 8.17 -27.17
C ILE A 229 22.59 9.47 -27.79
N ASP A 230 22.21 10.60 -27.20
CA ASP A 230 22.68 11.92 -27.60
C ASP A 230 23.86 12.33 -26.68
N ILE A 231 25.02 12.56 -27.25
CA ILE A 231 26.20 13.04 -26.50
C ILE A 231 26.27 14.55 -26.64
N PHE A 232 26.38 15.27 -25.55
CA PHE A 232 26.53 16.72 -25.53
C PHE A 232 27.67 17.13 -24.59
N MET A 233 28.28 18.27 -24.92
CA MET A 233 29.32 18.84 -24.06
C MET A 233 28.69 19.50 -22.83
N SER A 234 29.32 19.32 -21.67
CA SER A 234 28.94 20.03 -20.46
C SER A 234 29.17 21.54 -20.62
N SER A 235 28.18 22.36 -20.28
CA SER A 235 28.19 23.82 -20.47
C SER A 235 28.88 24.61 -19.33
N GLY A 236 29.84 24.00 -18.63
CA GLY A 236 30.60 24.66 -17.56
C GLY A 236 31.89 25.35 -18.05
N PRO A 237 32.49 26.28 -17.27
CA PRO A 237 33.81 26.79 -17.53
C PRO A 237 34.83 25.63 -17.50
N GLY A 238 35.52 25.38 -18.59
CA GLY A 238 36.38 24.21 -18.81
C GLY A 238 37.32 23.87 -17.64
N GLY A 239 37.54 22.57 -17.46
CA GLY A 239 38.40 21.96 -16.47
C GLY A 239 38.54 20.46 -16.73
N GLN A 240 39.41 19.76 -16.02
CA GLN A 240 39.71 18.33 -16.24
C GLN A 240 38.49 17.40 -16.10
N SER A 241 37.38 17.87 -15.56
CA SER A 241 36.11 17.12 -15.39
C SER A 241 35.00 17.57 -16.35
N VAL A 242 35.29 18.46 -17.31
CA VAL A 242 34.29 19.06 -18.21
C VAL A 242 34.52 18.63 -19.68
N ASN A 243 35.64 18.01 -19.99
CA ASN A 243 36.00 17.50 -21.33
C ASN A 243 35.91 15.99 -21.38
#